data_02dbce0dd484f234591c2d30a730ded8
#
_entry.id   02dbce0dd484f234591c2d30a730ded8
#
_cell.length_a   1.000
_cell.length_b   1.000
_cell.length_c   1.000
_cell.angle_alpha   90.00
_cell.angle_beta   90.00
_cell.angle_gamma   90.00
#
_symmetry.space_group_name_H-M   'P 1'
#
loop_
_entity.id
_entity.type
_entity.pdbx_description
1 polymer ?
#
loop_
_entity_poly.entity_id
_entity_poly.type
_entity_poly.pdbx_seq_one_letter_code
_entity_poly.pdbx_strand_id
1 'polypeptide(L)'
;GSGALCDAWLRKDRRFRVIHCLENRGLSAARNKGLDAAQGEYVTFIDSDDYISPNTLQANMELLALHPEADVLEYPVCVYHGTAKAYRYMPGACEITDYTGWARRKGYIHSYAWNKIYKRSLWKSLRFPEGKWYEDVFTIPAVLRQARCILRSDKGLYYYCSRQGSISNTFCDKGINDLLQANLMLYHTLSDNTDLSEQDLDEAYLHLCDHQIMRIQFGGYLCIPERKIPLHRALFTPRPLNYRIKAILKALSGNHYCGIVARTRKVLKR
;
A
#
# COMPACT_ATOMS: atom_id res chain seq x y z
N GLY A 1 -29.12 -0.40 4.35
CA GLY A 1 -29.43 -1.63 3.63
C GLY A 1 -28.33 -2.68 3.57
N SER A 2 -27.02 -2.33 3.75
CA SER A 2 -25.91 -3.29 3.55
C SER A 2 -25.99 -4.50 4.49
N GLY A 3 -26.34 -4.30 5.77
CA GLY A 3 -26.48 -5.40 6.74
C GLY A 3 -27.52 -6.44 6.30
N ALA A 4 -28.70 -5.99 5.86
CA ALA A 4 -29.76 -6.89 5.38
C ALA A 4 -29.34 -7.70 4.13
N LEU A 5 -28.52 -7.11 3.25
CA LEU A 5 -27.94 -7.82 2.10
C LEU A 5 -26.95 -8.90 2.56
N CYS A 6 -26.09 -8.59 3.54
CA CYS A 6 -25.17 -9.56 4.13
C CYS A 6 -25.93 -10.72 4.78
N ASP A 7 -27.00 -10.44 5.53
CA ASP A 7 -27.85 -11.46 6.15
C ASP A 7 -28.58 -12.35 5.12
N ALA A 8 -28.92 -11.76 3.96
CA ALA A 8 -29.50 -12.54 2.87
C ALA A 8 -28.50 -13.54 2.28
N TRP A 9 -27.23 -13.17 2.20
CA TRP A 9 -26.16 -14.08 1.77
C TRP A 9 -25.86 -15.17 2.80
N LEU A 10 -25.84 -14.84 4.09
CA LEU A 10 -25.72 -15.82 5.18
C LEU A 10 -26.77 -16.95 5.07
N ARG A 11 -27.99 -16.64 4.62
CA ARG A 11 -29.04 -17.64 4.40
C ARG A 11 -28.84 -18.48 3.14
N LYS A 12 -28.15 -17.93 2.12
CA LYS A 12 -27.93 -18.61 0.83
C LYS A 12 -26.73 -19.53 0.85
N ASP A 13 -25.67 -19.15 1.57
CA ASP A 13 -24.42 -19.89 1.59
C ASP A 13 -23.84 -19.97 3.00
N ARG A 14 -23.73 -21.19 3.55
CA ARG A 14 -23.25 -21.47 4.91
C ARG A 14 -21.77 -21.08 5.14
N ARG A 15 -21.02 -20.79 4.09
CA ARG A 15 -19.65 -20.29 4.19
C ARG A 15 -19.59 -18.83 4.60
N PHE A 16 -20.67 -18.06 4.39
CA PHE A 16 -20.75 -16.67 4.84
C PHE A 16 -20.94 -16.59 6.36
N ARG A 17 -20.25 -15.65 6.96
CA ARG A 17 -20.43 -15.21 8.34
C ARG A 17 -20.58 -13.70 8.33
N VAL A 18 -21.54 -13.19 9.10
CA VAL A 18 -21.82 -11.75 9.19
C VAL A 18 -21.56 -11.30 10.62
N ILE A 19 -20.81 -10.21 10.75
CA ILE A 19 -20.54 -9.58 12.05
C ILE A 19 -21.16 -8.19 12.01
N HIS A 20 -22.25 -8.02 12.76
CA HIS A 20 -22.87 -6.71 12.95
C HIS A 20 -22.13 -5.93 14.03
N CYS A 21 -21.73 -4.70 13.69
CA CYS A 21 -21.12 -3.76 14.63
C CYS A 21 -22.17 -2.75 15.06
N LEU A 22 -22.35 -2.57 16.36
CA LEU A 22 -23.31 -1.61 16.92
C LEU A 22 -22.95 -0.17 16.54
N GLU A 23 -21.65 0.11 16.43
CA GLU A 23 -21.13 1.42 16.09
C GLU A 23 -20.21 1.33 14.86
N ASN A 24 -20.22 2.37 14.04
CA ASN A 24 -19.25 2.54 12.96
C ASN A 24 -17.92 3.05 13.52
N ARG A 25 -16.91 2.17 13.59
CA ARG A 25 -15.54 2.46 14.03
C ARG A 25 -14.54 2.52 12.86
N GLY A 26 -15.05 2.54 11.63
CA GLY A 26 -14.26 2.64 10.42
C GLY A 26 -13.70 1.31 9.90
N LEU A 27 -12.94 1.40 8.79
CA LEU A 27 -12.44 0.26 8.02
C LEU A 27 -11.48 -0.61 8.82
N SER A 28 -10.54 -0.01 9.56
CA SER A 28 -9.58 -0.73 10.41
C SER A 28 -10.28 -1.64 11.43
N ALA A 29 -11.29 -1.12 12.12
CA ALA A 29 -12.06 -1.89 13.10
C ALA A 29 -12.80 -3.06 12.44
N ALA A 30 -13.39 -2.84 11.25
CA ALA A 30 -14.06 -3.89 10.50
C ALA A 30 -13.10 -5.00 10.08
N ARG A 31 -11.94 -4.64 9.50
CA ARG A 31 -10.90 -5.62 9.11
C ARG A 31 -10.35 -6.37 10.31
N ASN A 32 -10.10 -5.70 11.44
CA ASN A 32 -9.62 -6.34 12.68
C ASN A 32 -10.62 -7.35 13.21
N LYS A 33 -11.91 -7.04 13.24
CA LYS A 33 -12.97 -8.00 13.62
C LYS A 33 -13.05 -9.18 12.67
N GLY A 34 -12.87 -8.95 11.37
CA GLY A 34 -12.77 -10.03 10.38
C GLY A 34 -11.57 -10.95 10.66
N LEU A 35 -10.40 -10.38 10.98
CA LEU A 35 -9.20 -11.14 11.36
C LEU A 35 -9.41 -11.96 12.62
N ASP A 36 -10.06 -11.41 13.65
CA ASP A 36 -10.35 -12.11 14.90
C ASP A 36 -11.31 -13.29 14.71
N ALA A 37 -12.24 -13.18 13.74
CA ALA A 37 -13.19 -14.24 13.39
C ALA A 37 -12.64 -15.24 12.36
N ALA A 38 -11.51 -14.94 11.70
CA ALA A 38 -10.96 -15.78 10.66
C ALA A 38 -10.44 -17.12 11.19
N GLN A 39 -10.81 -18.22 10.53
CA GLN A 39 -10.43 -19.59 10.91
C GLN A 39 -9.57 -20.27 9.84
N GLY A 40 -9.56 -19.77 8.61
CA GLY A 40 -8.78 -20.32 7.51
C GLY A 40 -7.26 -20.24 7.75
N GLU A 41 -6.51 -21.05 7.06
CA GLU A 41 -5.05 -20.98 7.02
C GLU A 41 -4.57 -19.68 6.38
N TYR A 42 -5.29 -19.23 5.37
CA TYR A 42 -5.02 -17.98 4.65
C TYR A 42 -6.16 -16.97 4.86
N VAL A 43 -5.81 -15.69 4.77
CA VAL A 43 -6.74 -14.56 4.77
C VAL A 43 -6.46 -13.65 3.59
N THR A 44 -7.52 -13.06 3.03
CA THR A 44 -7.46 -11.98 2.05
C THR A 44 -8.54 -10.97 2.36
N PHE A 45 -8.41 -9.76 1.85
CA PHE A 45 -9.36 -8.68 2.06
C PHE A 45 -10.00 -8.32 0.71
N ILE A 46 -11.28 -7.99 0.72
CA ILE A 46 -11.99 -7.44 -0.43
C ILE A 46 -12.82 -6.28 0.11
N ASP A 47 -12.61 -5.09 -0.43
CA ASP A 47 -13.38 -3.91 -0.05
C ASP A 47 -14.78 -4.00 -0.67
N SER A 48 -15.79 -3.50 0.04
CA SER A 48 -17.21 -3.70 -0.33
C SER A 48 -17.63 -2.98 -1.61
N ASP A 49 -16.80 -2.12 -2.13
CA ASP A 49 -16.99 -1.36 -3.36
C ASP A 49 -16.19 -1.90 -4.55
N ASP A 50 -15.44 -2.96 -4.35
CA ASP A 50 -14.56 -3.58 -5.31
C ASP A 50 -15.03 -5.00 -5.65
N TYR A 51 -14.36 -5.63 -6.61
CA TYR A 51 -14.57 -7.02 -6.96
C TYR A 51 -13.30 -7.66 -7.55
N ILE A 52 -13.30 -8.98 -7.66
CA ILE A 52 -12.24 -9.77 -8.28
C ILE A 52 -12.75 -10.47 -9.54
N SER A 53 -11.85 -10.73 -10.49
CA SER A 53 -12.22 -11.52 -11.66
C SER A 53 -12.58 -12.97 -11.26
N PRO A 54 -13.41 -13.66 -12.04
CA PRO A 54 -13.67 -15.09 -11.82
C PRO A 54 -12.36 -15.89 -11.69
N ASN A 55 -12.39 -16.91 -10.86
CA ASN A 55 -11.26 -17.83 -10.60
C ASN A 55 -9.99 -17.20 -9.99
N THR A 56 -10.01 -15.89 -9.62
CA THR A 56 -8.83 -15.23 -9.01
C THR A 56 -8.33 -15.97 -7.78
N LEU A 57 -9.23 -16.30 -6.84
CA LEU A 57 -8.83 -17.00 -5.62
C LEU A 57 -8.39 -18.43 -5.93
N GLN A 58 -9.12 -19.16 -6.77
CA GLN A 58 -8.77 -20.52 -7.12
C GLN A 58 -7.36 -20.59 -7.72
N ALA A 59 -7.07 -19.83 -8.77
CA ALA A 59 -5.78 -19.87 -9.45
C ALA A 59 -4.60 -19.48 -8.52
N ASN A 60 -4.82 -18.54 -7.61
CA ASN A 60 -3.79 -18.12 -6.66
C ASN A 60 -3.63 -19.13 -5.50
N MET A 61 -4.69 -19.82 -5.07
CA MET A 61 -4.59 -20.91 -4.10
C MET A 61 -3.91 -22.14 -4.67
N GLU A 62 -4.14 -22.46 -5.94
CA GLU A 62 -3.40 -23.51 -6.67
C GLU A 62 -1.91 -23.17 -6.74
N LEU A 63 -1.57 -21.89 -6.99
CA LEU A 63 -0.19 -21.43 -7.00
C LEU A 63 0.45 -21.51 -5.61
N LEU A 64 -0.27 -21.14 -4.54
CA LEU A 64 0.20 -21.29 -3.15
C LEU A 64 0.39 -22.76 -2.77
N ALA A 65 -0.40 -23.67 -3.29
CA ALA A 65 -0.23 -25.11 -3.06
C ALA A 65 1.06 -25.66 -3.69
N LEU A 66 1.51 -25.06 -4.81
CA LEU A 66 2.80 -25.37 -5.45
C LEU A 66 3.99 -24.71 -4.73
N HIS A 67 3.74 -23.67 -3.94
CA HIS A 67 4.75 -22.89 -3.21
C HIS A 67 4.41 -22.81 -1.72
N PRO A 68 4.46 -23.92 -0.96
CA PRO A 68 4.06 -23.98 0.44
C PRO A 68 4.97 -23.12 1.36
N GLU A 69 6.16 -22.76 0.88
CA GLU A 69 7.08 -21.84 1.54
C GLU A 69 6.56 -20.39 1.55
N ALA A 70 5.68 -20.02 0.62
CA ALA A 70 5.16 -18.65 0.51
C ALA A 70 4.27 -18.29 1.70
N ASP A 71 4.60 -17.22 2.39
CA ASP A 71 3.80 -16.69 3.50
C ASP A 71 2.79 -15.64 3.02
N VAL A 72 3.07 -14.98 1.90
CA VAL A 72 2.18 -14.01 1.24
C VAL A 72 2.21 -14.26 -0.26
N LEU A 73 1.06 -14.12 -0.92
CA LEU A 73 0.96 -14.04 -2.37
C LEU A 73 0.37 -12.68 -2.76
N GLU A 74 1.02 -11.97 -3.69
CA GLU A 74 0.55 -10.71 -4.26
C GLU A 74 0.12 -10.92 -5.72
N TYR A 75 -1.08 -10.41 -6.11
CA TYR A 75 -1.67 -10.64 -7.42
C TYR A 75 -2.11 -9.34 -8.11
N PRO A 76 -2.40 -9.39 -9.46
CA PRO A 76 -2.63 -8.21 -10.27
C PRO A 76 -3.82 -7.36 -9.86
N VAL A 77 -3.73 -6.05 -10.17
CA VAL A 77 -4.77 -5.06 -9.89
C VAL A 77 -5.07 -4.22 -11.13
N CYS A 78 -6.34 -3.97 -11.40
CA CYS A 78 -6.81 -2.88 -12.24
C CYS A 78 -7.12 -1.67 -11.34
N VAL A 79 -6.20 -0.72 -11.29
CA VAL A 79 -6.33 0.49 -10.46
C VAL A 79 -7.20 1.52 -11.16
N TYR A 80 -8.07 2.21 -10.42
CA TYR A 80 -9.05 3.19 -10.92
C TYR A 80 -9.97 2.62 -12.00
N HIS A 81 -10.38 1.36 -11.84
CA HIS A 81 -11.30 0.71 -12.77
C HIS A 81 -12.57 1.54 -12.99
N GLY A 82 -13.04 1.58 -14.25
CA GLY A 82 -14.19 2.40 -14.65
C GLY A 82 -13.87 3.86 -14.94
N THR A 83 -12.62 4.28 -14.95
CA THR A 83 -12.19 5.65 -15.30
C THR A 83 -11.19 5.67 -16.46
N ALA A 84 -11.01 6.84 -17.09
CA ALA A 84 -9.98 7.05 -18.11
C ALA A 84 -8.54 6.96 -17.57
N LYS A 85 -8.36 6.95 -16.22
CA LYS A 85 -7.07 6.80 -15.54
C LYS A 85 -6.75 5.37 -15.17
N ALA A 86 -7.59 4.40 -15.57
CA ALA A 86 -7.39 2.99 -15.24
C ALA A 86 -6.06 2.46 -15.78
N TYR A 87 -5.33 1.75 -14.96
CA TYR A 87 -4.11 1.05 -15.35
C TYR A 87 -3.99 -0.28 -14.62
N ARG A 88 -3.20 -1.19 -15.16
CA ARG A 88 -2.90 -2.48 -14.50
C ARG A 88 -1.56 -2.40 -13.78
N TYR A 89 -1.57 -2.80 -12.52
CA TYR A 89 -0.38 -3.15 -11.75
C TYR A 89 -0.19 -4.66 -11.79
N MET A 90 0.97 -5.10 -12.24
CA MET A 90 1.37 -6.50 -12.32
C MET A 90 2.55 -6.71 -11.35
N PRO A 91 2.37 -7.45 -10.25
CA PRO A 91 3.45 -7.68 -9.28
C PRO A 91 4.63 -8.44 -9.89
N GLY A 92 4.35 -9.47 -10.66
CA GLY A 92 5.33 -10.34 -11.31
C GLY A 92 4.66 -11.59 -11.89
N ALA A 93 5.46 -12.47 -12.47
CA ALA A 93 4.98 -13.72 -13.08
C ALA A 93 5.60 -14.91 -12.33
N CYS A 94 4.90 -15.42 -11.31
CA CYS A 94 5.33 -16.55 -10.48
C CYS A 94 6.77 -16.40 -9.94
N GLU A 95 7.04 -15.26 -9.32
CA GLU A 95 8.36 -14.90 -8.81
C GLU A 95 8.35 -14.88 -7.27
N ILE A 96 9.31 -15.56 -6.66
CA ILE A 96 9.53 -15.55 -5.22
C ILE A 96 10.47 -14.39 -4.86
N THR A 97 10.13 -13.65 -3.83
CA THR A 97 10.95 -12.58 -3.27
C THR A 97 10.79 -12.53 -1.74
N ASP A 98 11.64 -11.77 -1.09
CA ASP A 98 11.53 -11.40 0.31
C ASP A 98 11.08 -9.94 0.48
N TYR A 99 11.06 -9.46 1.72
CA TYR A 99 10.74 -8.06 2.01
C TYR A 99 11.71 -7.08 1.35
N THR A 100 13.00 -7.39 1.31
CA THR A 100 14.03 -6.56 0.68
C THR A 100 13.81 -6.45 -0.83
N GLY A 101 13.58 -7.57 -1.49
CA GLY A 101 13.28 -7.60 -2.92
C GLY A 101 11.96 -6.90 -3.27
N TRP A 102 10.92 -7.03 -2.42
CA TRP A 102 9.68 -6.27 -2.54
C TRP A 102 9.93 -4.76 -2.43
N ALA A 103 10.75 -4.33 -1.47
CA ALA A 103 11.09 -2.92 -1.29
C ALA A 103 11.90 -2.36 -2.47
N ARG A 104 12.91 -3.08 -2.98
CA ARG A 104 13.71 -2.72 -4.17
C ARG A 104 12.86 -2.52 -5.41
N ARG A 105 11.78 -3.28 -5.55
CA ARG A 105 10.80 -3.14 -6.64
C ARG A 105 9.73 -2.09 -6.37
N LYS A 106 9.88 -1.32 -5.29
CA LYS A 106 8.93 -0.28 -4.86
C LYS A 106 7.54 -0.81 -4.57
N GLY A 107 7.45 -2.04 -4.09
CA GLY A 107 6.19 -2.64 -3.70
C GLY A 107 5.42 -1.81 -2.67
N TYR A 108 6.15 -0.98 -1.90
CA TYR A 108 5.57 -0.06 -0.93
C TYR A 108 4.65 1.02 -1.53
N ILE A 109 4.75 1.33 -2.83
CA ILE A 109 3.79 2.19 -3.54
C ILE A 109 2.42 1.51 -3.64
N HIS A 110 2.40 0.18 -3.58
CA HIS A 110 1.22 -0.68 -3.67
C HIS A 110 0.99 -1.45 -2.36
N SER A 111 1.11 -0.77 -1.22
CA SER A 111 0.86 -1.34 0.12
C SER A 111 -0.61 -1.68 0.37
N TYR A 112 -1.35 -2.08 -0.68
CA TYR A 112 -2.75 -2.47 -0.59
C TYR A 112 -2.93 -3.75 0.22
N ALA A 113 -3.93 -3.78 1.08
CA ALA A 113 -4.28 -4.98 1.84
C ALA A 113 -4.98 -6.04 0.96
N TRP A 114 -5.75 -5.60 -0.02
CA TRP A 114 -6.75 -6.39 -0.73
C TRP A 114 -6.24 -7.15 -1.98
N ASN A 115 -5.05 -6.86 -2.52
CA ASN A 115 -4.45 -7.62 -3.63
C ASN A 115 -3.45 -8.68 -3.15
N LYS A 116 -3.63 -9.17 -1.95
CA LYS A 116 -2.72 -10.14 -1.33
C LYS A 116 -3.49 -11.24 -0.62
N ILE A 117 -2.92 -12.43 -0.60
CA ILE A 117 -3.35 -13.56 0.20
C ILE A 117 -2.25 -13.83 1.22
N TYR A 118 -2.59 -13.86 2.49
CA TYR A 118 -1.63 -13.93 3.60
C TYR A 118 -1.82 -15.22 4.38
N LYS A 119 -0.74 -15.89 4.80
CA LYS A 119 -0.87 -16.84 5.91
C LYS A 119 -1.44 -16.13 7.13
N ARG A 120 -2.52 -16.66 7.70
CA ARG A 120 -3.19 -16.07 8.87
C ARG A 120 -2.27 -15.90 10.06
N SER A 121 -1.21 -16.72 10.17
CA SER A 121 -0.20 -16.64 11.24
C SER A 121 0.52 -15.29 11.30
N LEU A 122 0.66 -14.57 10.17
CA LEU A 122 1.27 -13.23 10.12
C LEU A 122 0.45 -12.17 10.87
N TRP A 123 -0.83 -12.43 11.10
CA TRP A 123 -1.76 -11.51 11.76
C TRP A 123 -1.94 -11.75 13.27
N LYS A 124 -1.11 -12.64 13.90
CA LYS A 124 -1.25 -12.93 15.33
C LYS A 124 -1.03 -11.71 16.22
N SER A 125 -0.06 -10.86 15.89
CA SER A 125 0.33 -9.67 16.67
C SER A 125 0.09 -8.36 15.96
N LEU A 126 -0.32 -8.37 14.69
CA LEU A 126 -0.54 -7.17 13.90
C LEU A 126 -2.03 -6.91 13.68
N ARG A 127 -2.40 -5.63 13.78
CA ARG A 127 -3.74 -5.13 13.50
C ARG A 127 -3.67 -3.82 12.76
N PHE A 128 -4.73 -3.50 12.01
CA PHE A 128 -4.89 -2.20 11.39
C PHE A 128 -5.12 -1.12 12.45
N PRO A 129 -4.44 0.04 12.40
CA PRO A 129 -4.62 1.11 13.37
C PRO A 129 -5.99 1.76 13.22
N GLU A 130 -6.80 1.70 14.28
CA GLU A 130 -8.13 2.32 14.29
C GLU A 130 -8.02 3.85 14.26
N GLY A 131 -8.97 4.50 13.60
CA GLY A 131 -9.03 5.95 13.47
C GLY A 131 -8.01 6.55 12.49
N LYS A 132 -7.17 5.76 11.84
CA LYS A 132 -6.23 6.19 10.80
C LYS A 132 -6.82 6.03 9.40
N TRP A 133 -6.53 6.98 8.51
CA TRP A 133 -6.69 6.82 7.08
C TRP A 133 -5.42 6.18 6.49
N TYR A 134 -5.55 5.44 5.39
CA TYR A 134 -4.44 4.70 4.76
C TYR A 134 -3.82 3.68 5.73
N GLU A 135 -4.68 2.99 6.47
CA GLU A 135 -4.34 1.98 7.47
C GLU A 135 -3.51 0.83 6.89
N ASP A 136 -3.66 0.56 5.61
CA ASP A 136 -2.90 -0.42 4.85
C ASP A 136 -1.43 -0.01 4.72
N VAL A 137 -1.13 1.27 4.42
CA VAL A 137 0.25 1.78 4.36
C VAL A 137 0.95 1.68 5.72
N PHE A 138 0.20 1.83 6.82
CA PHE A 138 0.74 1.60 8.17
C PHE A 138 1.02 0.12 8.44
N THR A 139 0.20 -0.79 7.91
CA THR A 139 0.15 -2.18 8.38
C THR A 139 0.87 -3.15 7.45
N ILE A 140 0.63 -3.05 6.14
CA ILE A 140 1.11 -4.05 5.18
C ILE A 140 2.63 -4.17 5.13
N PRO A 141 3.43 -3.06 5.15
CA PRO A 141 4.88 -3.20 5.22
C PRO A 141 5.36 -3.98 6.46
N ALA A 142 4.70 -3.81 7.61
CA ALA A 142 5.02 -4.55 8.82
C ALA A 142 4.65 -6.04 8.73
N VAL A 143 3.54 -6.37 8.08
CA VAL A 143 3.14 -7.76 7.80
C VAL A 143 4.15 -8.42 6.85
N LEU A 144 4.51 -7.74 5.76
CA LEU A 144 5.45 -8.27 4.77
C LEU A 144 6.88 -8.43 5.34
N ARG A 145 7.27 -7.59 6.29
CA ARG A 145 8.56 -7.74 7.00
C ARG A 145 8.64 -9.02 7.84
N GLN A 146 7.51 -9.53 8.31
CA GLN A 146 7.44 -10.81 9.03
C GLN A 146 7.38 -12.02 8.09
N ALA A 147 7.02 -11.80 6.82
CA ALA A 147 6.98 -12.85 5.83
C ALA A 147 8.39 -13.25 5.40
N ARG A 148 8.68 -14.55 5.38
CA ARG A 148 9.94 -15.09 4.88
C ARG A 148 9.96 -15.13 3.35
N CYS A 149 8.79 -15.36 2.76
CA CYS A 149 8.64 -15.57 1.33
C CYS A 149 7.37 -14.89 0.81
N ILE A 150 7.53 -14.04 -0.19
CA ILE A 150 6.47 -13.32 -0.90
C ILE A 150 6.44 -13.85 -2.33
N LEU A 151 5.34 -14.51 -2.71
CA LEU A 151 5.11 -15.01 -4.05
C LEU A 151 4.38 -13.93 -4.86
N ARG A 152 4.91 -13.59 -6.01
CA ARG A 152 4.32 -12.60 -6.92
C ARG A 152 3.65 -13.35 -8.08
N SER A 153 2.36 -13.12 -8.28
CA SER A 153 1.51 -13.83 -9.21
C SER A 153 1.11 -12.96 -10.40
N ASP A 154 0.95 -13.57 -11.56
CA ASP A 154 0.30 -12.97 -12.74
C ASP A 154 -1.15 -13.44 -12.89
N LYS A 155 -1.67 -14.24 -11.94
CA LYS A 155 -3.00 -14.86 -12.00
C LYS A 155 -4.07 -14.01 -11.35
N GLY A 156 -5.25 -14.02 -11.96
CA GLY A 156 -6.40 -13.29 -11.46
C GLY A 156 -6.27 -11.77 -11.61
N LEU A 157 -7.26 -11.04 -11.11
CA LEU A 157 -7.28 -9.59 -11.15
C LEU A 157 -8.22 -9.03 -10.07
N TYR A 158 -7.76 -8.05 -9.33
CA TYR A 158 -8.57 -7.22 -8.45
C TYR A 158 -8.97 -5.95 -9.18
N TYR A 159 -10.24 -5.57 -9.14
CA TYR A 159 -10.75 -4.33 -9.72
C TYR A 159 -10.99 -3.31 -8.61
N TYR A 160 -10.04 -2.39 -8.46
CA TYR A 160 -10.18 -1.24 -7.58
C TYR A 160 -11.02 -0.18 -8.27
N CYS A 161 -12.28 -0.03 -7.83
CA CYS A 161 -13.27 0.84 -8.42
C CYS A 161 -13.17 2.26 -7.87
N SER A 162 -13.01 3.26 -8.74
CA SER A 162 -12.99 4.66 -8.31
C SER A 162 -14.41 5.17 -8.11
N ARG A 163 -14.72 5.72 -6.93
CA ARG A 163 -16.01 6.35 -6.62
C ARG A 163 -15.84 7.78 -6.16
N GLN A 164 -16.83 8.63 -6.43
CA GLN A 164 -16.95 9.93 -5.77
C GLN A 164 -17.21 9.72 -4.28
N GLY A 165 -16.48 10.47 -3.42
CA GLY A 165 -16.61 10.37 -1.96
C GLY A 165 -15.82 9.22 -1.31
N SER A 166 -15.02 8.45 -2.07
CA SER A 166 -14.08 7.52 -1.45
C SER A 166 -12.99 8.27 -0.65
N ILE A 167 -12.47 7.64 0.40
CA ILE A 167 -11.39 8.19 1.24
C ILE A 167 -10.19 8.60 0.37
N SER A 168 -9.80 7.78 -0.60
CA SER A 168 -8.69 8.02 -1.51
C SER A 168 -8.91 9.19 -2.48
N ASN A 169 -10.17 9.59 -2.74
CA ASN A 169 -10.53 10.74 -3.56
C ASN A 169 -10.85 12.00 -2.75
N THR A 170 -10.88 11.90 -1.41
CA THR A 170 -11.19 13.00 -0.50
C THR A 170 -9.91 13.53 0.12
N PHE A 171 -9.39 14.64 -0.42
CA PHE A 171 -8.23 15.30 0.16
C PHE A 171 -8.65 16.16 1.36
N CYS A 172 -8.36 15.69 2.57
CA CYS A 172 -8.54 16.46 3.80
C CYS A 172 -7.26 16.49 4.63
N ASP A 173 -7.16 17.43 5.55
CA ASP A 173 -5.98 17.64 6.39
C ASP A 173 -5.59 16.38 7.16
N LYS A 174 -6.57 15.70 7.77
CA LYS A 174 -6.37 14.43 8.49
C LYS A 174 -5.80 13.34 7.59
N GLY A 175 -6.39 13.11 6.41
CA GLY A 175 -5.96 12.05 5.49
C GLY A 175 -4.54 12.27 5.00
N ILE A 176 -4.19 13.52 4.62
CA ILE A 176 -2.85 13.86 4.15
C ILE A 176 -1.82 13.70 5.28
N ASN A 177 -2.18 14.07 6.51
CA ASN A 177 -1.31 13.90 7.66
C ASN A 177 -1.10 12.41 8.00
N ASP A 178 -2.15 11.61 8.01
CA ASP A 178 -2.06 10.17 8.27
C ASP A 178 -1.23 9.47 7.18
N LEU A 179 -1.42 9.81 5.90
CA LEU A 179 -0.62 9.28 4.79
C LEU A 179 0.87 9.61 4.93
N LEU A 180 1.19 10.86 5.31
CA LEU A 180 2.58 11.25 5.54
C LEU A 180 3.19 10.49 6.72
N GLN A 181 2.45 10.33 7.83
CA GLN A 181 2.90 9.56 9.00
C GLN A 181 3.15 8.10 8.63
N ALA A 182 2.25 7.48 7.84
CA ALA A 182 2.42 6.10 7.37
C ALA A 182 3.70 5.94 6.55
N ASN A 183 3.94 6.87 5.61
CA ASN A 183 5.15 6.83 4.78
C ASN A 183 6.42 7.18 5.55
N LEU A 184 6.34 7.97 6.62
CA LEU A 184 7.45 8.19 7.53
C LEU A 184 7.82 6.91 8.28
N MET A 185 6.84 6.20 8.83
CA MET A 185 7.06 4.89 9.46
C MET A 185 7.64 3.87 8.48
N LEU A 186 7.10 3.81 7.27
CA LEU A 186 7.64 2.98 6.20
C LEU A 186 9.12 3.30 5.92
N TYR A 187 9.45 4.59 5.75
CA TYR A 187 10.82 5.01 5.49
C TYR A 187 11.77 4.61 6.61
N HIS A 188 11.39 4.78 7.88
CA HIS A 188 12.19 4.30 9.02
C HIS A 188 12.40 2.78 8.95
N THR A 189 11.34 2.01 8.71
CA THR A 189 11.43 0.55 8.58
C THR A 189 12.37 0.12 7.43
N LEU A 190 12.35 0.85 6.31
CA LEU A 190 13.25 0.59 5.19
C LEU A 190 14.69 1.00 5.51
N SER A 191 14.89 2.11 6.24
CA SER A 191 16.23 2.59 6.65
C SER A 191 16.92 1.65 7.63
N ASP A 192 16.16 0.89 8.41
CA ASP A 192 16.69 -0.13 9.32
C ASP A 192 17.09 -1.43 8.58
N ASN A 193 16.79 -1.55 7.29
CA ASN A 193 17.11 -2.73 6.49
C ASN A 193 18.48 -2.56 5.83
N THR A 194 19.49 -3.24 6.39
CA THR A 194 20.88 -3.17 5.95
C THR A 194 21.14 -3.75 4.56
N ASP A 195 20.22 -4.55 4.02
CA ASP A 195 20.33 -5.15 2.69
C ASP A 195 19.87 -4.22 1.57
N LEU A 196 19.22 -3.10 1.90
CA LEU A 196 18.85 -2.08 0.93
C LEU A 196 20.05 -1.21 0.59
N SER A 197 20.25 -0.95 -0.71
CA SER A 197 21.29 -0.05 -1.16
C SER A 197 20.95 1.41 -0.83
N GLU A 198 21.98 2.25 -0.79
CA GLU A 198 21.82 3.69 -0.66
C GLU A 198 20.90 4.28 -1.73
N GLN A 199 20.89 3.70 -2.94
CA GLN A 199 20.00 4.12 -4.01
C GLN A 199 18.55 3.74 -3.74
N ASP A 200 18.27 2.55 -3.19
CA ASP A 200 16.91 2.13 -2.81
C ASP A 200 16.37 3.04 -1.72
N LEU A 201 17.20 3.41 -0.75
CA LEU A 201 16.84 4.35 0.32
C LEU A 201 16.64 5.78 -0.20
N ASP A 202 17.41 6.23 -1.18
CA ASP A 202 17.17 7.53 -1.83
C ASP A 202 15.81 7.56 -2.52
N GLU A 203 15.39 6.46 -3.15
CA GLU A 203 14.08 6.35 -3.78
C GLU A 203 12.93 6.37 -2.77
N ALA A 204 13.07 5.61 -1.67
CA ALA A 204 12.10 5.61 -0.58
C ALA A 204 12.01 7.00 0.07
N TYR A 205 13.13 7.69 0.23
CA TYR A 205 13.16 9.05 0.75
C TYR A 205 12.47 10.06 -0.18
N LEU A 206 12.70 9.98 -1.49
CA LEU A 206 12.02 10.86 -2.45
C LEU A 206 10.51 10.58 -2.50
N HIS A 207 10.09 9.33 -2.30
CA HIS A 207 8.68 8.99 -2.12
C HIS A 207 8.10 9.66 -0.86
N LEU A 208 8.79 9.61 0.27
CA LEU A 208 8.41 10.33 1.48
C LEU A 208 8.33 11.86 1.25
N CYS A 209 9.29 12.43 0.51
CA CYS A 209 9.28 13.84 0.15
C CYS A 209 8.05 14.23 -0.69
N ASP A 210 7.55 13.37 -1.58
CA ASP A 210 6.33 13.65 -2.35
C ASP A 210 5.11 13.85 -1.43
N HIS A 211 4.99 13.06 -0.35
CA HIS A 211 3.94 13.21 0.65
C HIS A 211 4.14 14.46 1.54
N GLN A 212 5.38 14.79 1.89
CA GLN A 212 5.69 16.03 2.58
C GLN A 212 5.34 17.27 1.73
N ILE A 213 5.65 17.23 0.43
CA ILE A 213 5.27 18.30 -0.51
C ILE A 213 3.74 18.47 -0.52
N MET A 214 3.00 17.36 -0.60
CA MET A 214 1.53 17.39 -0.50
C MET A 214 1.08 18.03 0.82
N ARG A 215 1.66 17.64 1.96
CA ARG A 215 1.35 18.20 3.27
C ARG A 215 1.57 19.72 3.34
N ILE A 216 2.69 20.20 2.77
CA ILE A 216 3.00 21.65 2.70
C ILE A 216 1.97 22.38 1.83
N GLN A 217 1.53 21.81 0.71
CA GLN A 217 0.51 22.42 -0.15
C GLN A 217 -0.84 22.60 0.55
N PHE A 218 -1.13 21.77 1.56
CA PHE A 218 -2.31 21.89 2.42
C PHE A 218 -2.07 22.69 3.70
N GLY A 219 -0.96 23.43 3.76
CA GLY A 219 -0.68 24.39 4.85
C GLY A 219 -0.09 23.77 6.11
N GLY A 220 0.25 22.48 6.09
CA GLY A 220 0.87 21.80 7.23
C GLY A 220 2.33 21.43 6.97
N TYR A 221 2.99 20.96 8.01
CA TYR A 221 4.37 20.46 7.96
C TYR A 221 4.54 19.35 9.00
N LEU A 222 5.31 18.32 8.65
CA LEU A 222 5.80 17.32 9.58
C LEU A 222 7.32 17.27 9.47
N CYS A 223 8.01 17.16 10.59
CA CYS A 223 9.46 16.96 10.58
C CYS A 223 9.76 15.54 10.01
N ILE A 224 10.41 15.49 8.88
CA ILE A 224 10.91 14.25 8.28
C ILE A 224 12.43 14.19 8.45
N PRO A 225 13.04 12.99 8.52
CA PRO A 225 14.50 12.85 8.64
C PRO A 225 15.19 13.50 7.46
N GLU A 226 16.41 13.98 7.69
CA GLU A 226 17.25 14.49 6.63
C GLU A 226 17.99 13.35 5.95
N ARG A 227 17.98 13.37 4.60
CA ARG A 227 18.82 12.49 3.80
C ARG A 227 19.54 13.29 2.73
N LYS A 228 20.87 13.18 2.71
CA LYS A 228 21.69 13.77 1.67
C LYS A 228 21.79 12.81 0.49
N ILE A 229 21.37 13.27 -0.69
CA ILE A 229 21.57 12.54 -1.95
C ILE A 229 22.78 13.15 -2.65
N PRO A 230 23.91 12.44 -2.80
CA PRO A 230 25.06 12.97 -3.49
C PRO A 230 24.76 13.26 -4.96
N LEU A 231 25.24 14.40 -5.47
CA LEU A 231 24.94 14.84 -6.85
C LEU A 231 25.39 13.82 -7.91
N HIS A 232 26.55 13.19 -7.72
CA HIS A 232 27.02 12.14 -8.64
C HIS A 232 26.06 10.95 -8.68
N ARG A 233 25.50 10.50 -7.54
CA ARG A 233 24.50 9.41 -7.50
C ARG A 233 23.20 9.83 -8.19
N ALA A 234 22.77 11.08 -8.03
CA ALA A 234 21.59 11.62 -8.71
C ALA A 234 21.77 11.72 -10.25
N LEU A 235 22.96 12.06 -10.72
CA LEU A 235 23.28 12.23 -12.14
C LEU A 235 23.45 10.89 -12.87
N PHE A 236 24.15 9.94 -12.26
CA PHE A 236 24.54 8.68 -12.90
C PHE A 236 23.66 7.47 -12.55
N THR A 237 22.51 7.69 -11.91
CA THR A 237 21.56 6.63 -11.63
C THR A 237 20.94 6.07 -12.92
N PRO A 238 20.75 4.74 -13.08
CA PRO A 238 20.05 4.13 -14.21
C PRO A 238 18.52 4.31 -14.16
N ARG A 239 18.03 5.10 -13.22
CA ARG A 239 16.59 5.31 -13.00
C ARG A 239 15.96 6.24 -14.04
N PRO A 240 14.61 6.20 -14.22
CA PRO A 240 13.87 7.05 -15.16
C PRO A 240 14.14 8.54 -14.94
N LEU A 241 13.97 9.33 -16.00
CA LEU A 241 14.29 10.77 -16.01
C LEU A 241 13.56 11.56 -14.91
N ASN A 242 12.29 11.25 -14.65
CA ASN A 242 11.50 11.89 -13.60
C ASN A 242 12.11 11.68 -12.19
N TYR A 243 12.67 10.50 -11.92
CA TYR A 243 13.40 10.25 -10.69
C TYR A 243 14.69 11.06 -10.64
N ARG A 244 15.48 11.04 -11.73
CA ARG A 244 16.75 11.77 -11.81
C ARG A 244 16.57 13.26 -11.56
N ILE A 245 15.55 13.87 -12.16
CA ILE A 245 15.22 15.28 -11.92
C ILE A 245 14.95 15.54 -10.44
N LYS A 246 14.12 14.73 -9.79
CA LYS A 246 13.84 14.88 -8.34
C LYS A 246 15.10 14.73 -7.50
N ALA A 247 15.92 13.72 -7.78
CA ALA A 247 17.17 13.47 -7.07
C ALA A 247 18.17 14.60 -7.21
N ILE A 248 18.33 15.16 -8.43
CA ILE A 248 19.18 16.31 -8.69
C ILE A 248 18.67 17.55 -7.94
N LEU A 249 17.37 17.85 -8.02
CA LEU A 249 16.78 18.96 -7.31
C LEU A 249 16.96 18.83 -5.80
N LYS A 250 16.81 17.60 -5.25
CA LYS A 250 17.07 17.35 -3.83
C LYS A 250 18.55 17.51 -3.47
N ALA A 251 19.45 17.02 -4.32
CA ALA A 251 20.90 17.16 -4.11
C ALA A 251 21.34 18.62 -4.07
N LEU A 252 20.77 19.47 -4.92
CA LEU A 252 21.11 20.89 -5.03
C LEU A 252 20.44 21.75 -3.95
N SER A 253 19.19 21.45 -3.57
CA SER A 253 18.41 22.27 -2.63
C SER A 253 18.43 21.78 -1.18
N GLY A 254 19.03 20.61 -0.93
CA GLY A 254 19.16 20.06 0.42
C GLY A 254 17.80 19.98 1.15
N ASN A 255 17.73 20.50 2.38
CA ASN A 255 16.54 20.45 3.21
C ASN A 255 15.41 21.38 2.74
N HIS A 256 15.71 22.32 1.84
CA HIS A 256 14.71 23.22 1.26
C HIS A 256 13.91 22.58 0.11
N TYR A 257 14.28 21.39 -0.36
CA TYR A 257 13.66 20.69 -1.50
C TYR A 257 12.14 20.69 -1.45
N CYS A 258 11.56 20.16 -0.38
CA CYS A 258 10.10 20.02 -0.27
C CYS A 258 9.39 21.38 -0.31
N GLY A 259 9.94 22.39 0.35
CA GLY A 259 9.38 23.75 0.37
C GLY A 259 9.44 24.43 -1.01
N ILE A 260 10.57 24.30 -1.73
CA ILE A 260 10.75 24.87 -3.06
C ILE A 260 9.76 24.21 -4.04
N VAL A 261 9.71 22.87 -4.09
CA VAL A 261 8.83 22.15 -5.01
C VAL A 261 7.35 22.40 -4.71
N ALA A 262 6.97 22.49 -3.42
CA ALA A 262 5.60 22.79 -3.03
C ALA A 262 5.15 24.18 -3.52
N ARG A 263 6.00 25.20 -3.39
CA ARG A 263 5.73 26.56 -3.89
C ARG A 263 5.61 26.60 -5.41
N THR A 264 6.53 25.98 -6.13
CA THR A 264 6.52 25.93 -7.60
C THR A 264 5.24 25.27 -8.12
N ARG A 265 4.84 24.12 -7.56
CA ARG A 265 3.59 23.44 -7.94
C ARG A 265 2.33 24.25 -7.64
N LYS A 266 2.35 25.09 -6.61
CA LYS A 266 1.22 25.99 -6.27
C LYS A 266 1.06 27.14 -7.30
N VAL A 267 2.18 27.65 -7.83
CA VAL A 267 2.19 28.68 -8.87
C VAL A 267 1.68 28.14 -10.22
N LEU A 268 2.10 26.91 -10.60
CA LEU A 268 1.71 26.28 -11.87
C LEU A 268 0.25 25.82 -11.92
N LYS A 269 -0.45 25.76 -10.78
CA LYS A 269 -1.89 25.40 -10.70
C LYS A 269 -2.81 26.63 -10.68
N ARG A 270 -2.26 27.83 -10.64
CA ARG A 270 -2.97 29.12 -10.82
C ARG A 270 -2.93 29.56 -12.27
#